data_d11b0f2f06bb54ef148c230d5d9731eb
#
_entry.id   d11b0f2f06bb54ef148c230d5d9731eb
#
_cell.length_a   1.000
_cell.length_b   1.000
_cell.length_c   1.000
_cell.angle_alpha   90.00
_cell.angle_beta   90.00
_cell.angle_gamma   90.00
#
_symmetry.space_group_name_H-M   'P 1'
#
loop_
_entity.id
_entity.type
_entity.pdbx_description
1 polymer ?
#
loop_
_entity_poly.entity_id
_entity_poly.type
_entity_poly.pdbx_seq_one_letter_code
_entity_poly.pdbx_strand_id
1 'polypeptide(L)'
;MERKMILGIVLLLSSLFLLLPSSPAGAQAIENELYLITPVSKDVHDPALKEFAAYAKKKWNIDVKTSAIPKGTPVAYGQILEWKGRPQADVFWGGEGTLFDSLAAEGLLDQVMIPKKMWDEIPATIGKPVGLPLKDPKKFWVGTTLEPYGLIYQPKLLKRLGVEIKDWDDLLNPNLKGQIAQCTPDRSSSSHASYEVILQTYGWEKGWDWLKRLAVNTGIFTARSRDVPNVVAKGEFAVGVAVPSYMAFAEVLGGYEIIFVYPKNAYVTPEPMAVLKGAPHPKAAHAFVEFLLTEEGQKIFMERGLYAITSKYKVQGAPGSNAEKAVQFTAGLRSFYDIQVGNVYDDKIAGQKKRIEEVNSYFRKEIAEKHKEIIREK
;
A
#
# COMPACT_ATOMS: atom_id res chain seq x y z
N MET A 1 78.28 -34.56 -56.22
CA MET A 1 77.05 -35.11 -55.61
C MET A 1 77.03 -34.60 -54.16
N GLU A 2 76.54 -33.41 -53.95
CA GLU A 2 76.49 -32.77 -52.62
C GLU A 2 75.04 -32.87 -52.05
N ARG A 3 74.88 -33.45 -50.88
CA ARG A 3 73.61 -33.49 -50.15
C ARG A 3 73.61 -32.26 -49.23
N LYS A 4 72.75 -31.32 -49.51
CA LYS A 4 72.41 -30.18 -48.62
C LYS A 4 71.51 -30.67 -47.50
N MET A 5 71.95 -30.51 -46.27
CA MET A 5 71.22 -30.75 -45.06
C MET A 5 70.46 -29.46 -44.68
N ILE A 6 69.10 -29.52 -44.69
CA ILE A 6 68.25 -28.41 -44.29
C ILE A 6 67.94 -28.58 -42.77
N LEU A 7 68.47 -27.61 -41.96
CA LEU A 7 68.23 -27.53 -40.56
C LEU A 7 66.85 -26.85 -40.28
N GLY A 8 65.89 -27.63 -39.82
CA GLY A 8 64.56 -27.10 -39.46
C GLY A 8 64.60 -26.47 -38.08
N ILE A 9 64.34 -25.17 -37.98
CA ILE A 9 64.12 -24.43 -36.72
C ILE A 9 62.67 -24.66 -36.32
N VAL A 10 62.45 -25.40 -35.20
CA VAL A 10 61.14 -25.54 -34.56
C VAL A 10 60.94 -24.33 -33.62
N LEU A 11 60.10 -23.39 -34.01
CA LEU A 11 59.59 -22.31 -33.15
C LEU A 11 58.54 -22.85 -32.21
N LEU A 12 58.89 -22.99 -30.93
CA LEU A 12 57.95 -23.22 -29.82
C LEU A 12 57.21 -21.90 -29.54
N LEU A 13 55.98 -21.79 -30.05
CA LEU A 13 55.00 -20.78 -29.62
C LEU A 13 54.44 -21.21 -28.27
N SER A 14 54.95 -20.66 -27.19
CA SER A 14 54.34 -20.72 -25.88
C SER A 14 53.10 -19.82 -25.84
N SER A 15 51.93 -20.43 -26.00
CA SER A 15 50.63 -19.75 -25.80
C SER A 15 50.46 -19.43 -24.32
N LEU A 16 50.71 -18.16 -23.99
CA LEU A 16 50.35 -17.58 -22.69
C LEU A 16 48.86 -17.47 -22.62
N PHE A 17 48.16 -18.44 -22.03
CA PHE A 17 46.74 -18.35 -21.65
C PHE A 17 46.64 -17.32 -20.54
N LEU A 18 46.29 -16.09 -20.86
CA LEU A 18 45.78 -15.11 -19.91
C LEU A 18 44.51 -15.68 -19.26
N LEU A 19 44.63 -16.18 -18.05
CA LEU A 19 43.51 -16.45 -17.16
C LEU A 19 42.84 -15.11 -16.83
N LEU A 20 41.85 -14.73 -17.67
CA LEU A 20 40.88 -13.71 -17.28
C LEU A 20 40.18 -14.23 -16.03
N PRO A 21 40.06 -13.43 -14.97
CA PRO A 21 39.27 -13.83 -13.80
C PRO A 21 37.84 -14.08 -14.27
N SER A 22 37.40 -15.33 -14.16
CA SER A 22 36.01 -15.67 -14.35
C SER A 22 35.18 -14.89 -13.31
N SER A 23 34.46 -13.89 -13.77
CA SER A 23 33.41 -13.24 -12.96
C SER A 23 32.55 -14.33 -12.33
N PRO A 24 32.17 -14.20 -11.06
CA PRO A 24 31.30 -15.19 -10.43
C PRO A 24 30.01 -15.32 -11.24
N ALA A 25 29.61 -16.56 -11.46
CA ALA A 25 28.48 -16.96 -12.28
C ALA A 25 27.26 -16.05 -12.07
N GLY A 26 26.92 -15.34 -13.07
CA GLY A 26 25.86 -14.46 -13.38
C GLY A 26 24.69 -14.34 -12.41
N ALA A 27 24.69 -13.32 -11.59
CA ALA A 27 23.44 -12.67 -11.27
C ALA A 27 22.89 -12.13 -12.63
N GLN A 28 21.76 -12.68 -13.07
CA GLN A 28 21.16 -12.31 -14.35
C GLN A 28 20.91 -10.81 -14.35
N ALA A 29 21.56 -10.06 -15.23
CA ALA A 29 21.42 -8.61 -15.32
C ALA A 29 19.94 -8.24 -15.52
N ILE A 30 19.48 -7.26 -14.75
CA ILE A 30 18.12 -6.69 -14.91
C ILE A 30 18.13 -5.62 -16.00
N GLU A 31 16.95 -5.22 -16.46
CA GLU A 31 16.82 -4.07 -17.36
C GLU A 31 17.15 -2.76 -16.62
N ASN A 32 17.47 -1.72 -17.36
CA ASN A 32 17.88 -0.41 -16.82
C ASN A 32 16.73 0.61 -16.70
N GLU A 33 15.49 0.14 -16.79
CA GLU A 33 14.27 0.95 -16.62
C GLU A 33 13.25 0.19 -15.78
N LEU A 34 12.39 0.93 -15.06
CA LEU A 34 11.28 0.41 -14.27
C LEU A 34 10.15 1.44 -14.20
N TYR A 35 8.95 1.06 -14.59
CA TYR A 35 7.77 1.91 -14.60
C TYR A 35 6.65 1.33 -13.74
N LEU A 36 6.12 2.14 -12.83
CA LEU A 36 4.98 1.78 -11.99
C LEU A 36 3.70 2.41 -12.50
N ILE A 37 2.57 1.72 -12.32
CA ILE A 37 1.24 2.34 -12.24
C ILE A 37 0.73 2.13 -10.81
N THR A 38 0.34 3.22 -10.10
CA THR A 38 0.12 3.13 -8.65
C THR A 38 -0.81 4.19 -8.09
N PRO A 39 -1.73 3.82 -7.15
CA PRO A 39 -2.43 4.76 -6.28
C PRO A 39 -1.60 5.16 -5.04
N VAL A 40 -0.54 4.43 -4.71
CA VAL A 40 0.34 4.71 -3.56
C VAL A 40 0.88 6.13 -3.69
N SER A 41 0.92 6.88 -2.59
CA SER A 41 1.30 8.28 -2.65
C SER A 41 2.79 8.48 -2.98
N LYS A 42 3.07 9.65 -3.52
CA LYS A 42 4.42 10.07 -3.92
C LYS A 42 5.43 9.96 -2.76
N ASP A 43 4.99 10.26 -1.55
CA ASP A 43 5.82 10.21 -0.35
C ASP A 43 6.30 8.79 0.02
N VAL A 44 5.67 7.77 -0.56
CA VAL A 44 6.05 6.36 -0.39
C VAL A 44 6.75 5.82 -1.63
N HIS A 45 6.15 5.99 -2.83
CA HIS A 45 6.71 5.37 -4.03
C HIS A 45 8.00 6.04 -4.53
N ASP A 46 8.18 7.37 -4.40
CA ASP A 46 9.42 8.04 -4.84
C ASP A 46 10.65 7.56 -4.04
N PRO A 47 10.62 7.52 -2.68
CA PRO A 47 11.70 6.92 -1.93
C PRO A 47 11.95 5.45 -2.25
N ALA A 48 10.89 4.65 -2.45
CA ALA A 48 11.03 3.25 -2.81
C ALA A 48 11.76 3.07 -4.15
N LEU A 49 11.41 3.86 -5.15
CA LEU A 49 12.06 3.86 -6.46
C LEU A 49 13.51 4.33 -6.38
N LYS A 50 13.77 5.40 -5.61
CA LYS A 50 15.14 5.93 -5.40
C LYS A 50 16.05 4.92 -4.73
N GLU A 51 15.59 4.29 -3.64
CA GLU A 51 16.37 3.30 -2.91
C GLU A 51 16.57 2.02 -3.73
N PHE A 52 15.57 1.62 -4.53
CA PHE A 52 15.73 0.52 -5.48
C PHE A 52 16.81 0.81 -6.53
N ALA A 53 16.84 2.02 -7.10
CA ALA A 53 17.88 2.40 -8.06
C ALA A 53 19.29 2.34 -7.44
N ALA A 54 19.44 2.79 -6.18
CA ALA A 54 20.69 2.69 -5.44
C ALA A 54 21.06 1.21 -5.15
N TYR A 55 20.09 0.40 -4.77
CA TYR A 55 20.26 -1.04 -4.56
C TYR A 55 20.69 -1.76 -5.85
N ALA A 56 20.05 -1.46 -6.98
CA ALA A 56 20.39 -2.02 -8.28
C ALA A 56 21.82 -1.64 -8.70
N LYS A 57 22.21 -0.39 -8.49
CA LYS A 57 23.59 0.07 -8.73
C LYS A 57 24.60 -0.69 -7.91
N LYS A 58 24.32 -0.88 -6.61
CA LYS A 58 25.21 -1.62 -5.69
C LYS A 58 25.28 -3.11 -6.04
N LYS A 59 24.15 -3.74 -6.36
CA LYS A 59 24.05 -5.21 -6.54
C LYS A 59 24.46 -5.67 -7.93
N TRP A 60 24.12 -4.93 -8.98
CA TRP A 60 24.35 -5.32 -10.37
C TRP A 60 25.19 -4.34 -11.18
N ASN A 61 25.59 -3.21 -10.60
CA ASN A 61 26.25 -2.10 -11.28
C ASN A 61 25.44 -1.50 -12.45
N ILE A 62 24.09 -1.49 -12.32
CA ILE A 62 23.16 -0.96 -13.31
C ILE A 62 22.53 0.32 -12.77
N ASP A 63 22.51 1.37 -13.60
CA ASP A 63 21.79 2.60 -13.34
C ASP A 63 20.35 2.46 -13.86
N VAL A 64 19.42 2.14 -12.96
CA VAL A 64 18.01 1.95 -13.29
C VAL A 64 17.28 3.29 -13.26
N LYS A 65 16.69 3.67 -14.39
CA LYS A 65 15.76 4.80 -14.50
C LYS A 65 14.39 4.35 -14.03
N THR A 66 13.83 5.05 -13.07
CA THR A 66 12.55 4.70 -12.47
C THR A 66 11.53 5.81 -12.68
N SER A 67 10.26 5.44 -12.89
CA SER A 67 9.17 6.40 -12.93
C SER A 67 7.86 5.78 -12.44
N ALA A 68 6.91 6.63 -12.05
CA ALA A 68 5.58 6.21 -11.64
C ALA A 68 4.49 6.97 -12.40
N ILE A 69 3.42 6.27 -12.74
CA ILE A 69 2.17 6.81 -13.29
C ILE A 69 1.16 6.82 -12.14
N PRO A 70 1.00 7.96 -11.42
CA PRO A 70 0.08 8.05 -10.29
C PRO A 70 -1.36 8.08 -10.77
N LYS A 71 -2.14 7.09 -10.38
CA LYS A 71 -3.57 6.95 -10.69
C LYS A 71 -4.32 6.47 -9.46
N GLY A 72 -5.55 6.93 -9.27
CA GLY A 72 -6.44 6.29 -8.28
C GLY A 72 -6.72 4.82 -8.64
N THR A 73 -6.95 3.97 -7.66
CA THR A 73 -7.07 2.51 -7.84
C THR A 73 -8.03 2.10 -8.96
N PRO A 74 -9.28 2.63 -9.03
CA PRO A 74 -10.20 2.25 -10.12
C PRO A 74 -9.70 2.67 -11.50
N VAL A 75 -9.00 3.81 -11.59
CA VAL A 75 -8.46 4.33 -12.87
C VAL A 75 -7.25 3.50 -13.30
N ALA A 76 -6.36 3.14 -12.37
CA ALA A 76 -5.22 2.26 -12.65
C ALA A 76 -5.69 0.89 -13.14
N TYR A 77 -6.65 0.30 -12.45
CA TYR A 77 -7.27 -0.98 -12.83
C TYR A 77 -7.87 -0.93 -14.24
N GLY A 78 -8.70 0.08 -14.53
CA GLY A 78 -9.29 0.27 -15.87
C GLY A 78 -8.24 0.44 -16.97
N GLN A 79 -7.17 1.19 -16.70
CA GLN A 79 -6.06 1.39 -17.62
C GLN A 79 -5.32 0.07 -17.93
N ILE A 80 -5.11 -0.80 -16.94
CA ILE A 80 -4.48 -2.10 -17.14
C ILE A 80 -5.36 -3.00 -18.02
N LEU A 81 -6.69 -2.99 -17.80
CA LEU A 81 -7.63 -3.71 -18.67
C LEU A 81 -7.58 -3.20 -20.12
N GLU A 82 -7.48 -1.87 -20.33
CA GLU A 82 -7.38 -1.26 -21.66
C GLU A 82 -6.09 -1.64 -22.39
N TRP A 83 -4.99 -1.86 -21.70
CA TRP A 83 -3.72 -2.28 -22.29
C TRP A 83 -3.75 -3.71 -22.86
N LYS A 84 -4.67 -4.55 -22.44
CA LYS A 84 -4.91 -5.90 -23.00
C LYS A 84 -3.63 -6.75 -23.13
N GLY A 85 -2.81 -6.78 -22.07
CA GLY A 85 -1.54 -7.52 -22.03
C GLY A 85 -0.38 -6.86 -22.78
N ARG A 86 -0.48 -5.58 -23.13
CA ARG A 86 0.61 -4.75 -23.68
C ARG A 86 0.80 -3.52 -22.78
N PRO A 87 1.20 -3.71 -21.53
CA PRO A 87 1.26 -2.61 -20.57
C PRO A 87 2.34 -1.60 -20.90
N GLN A 88 2.10 -0.35 -20.50
CA GLN A 88 3.07 0.75 -20.53
C GLN A 88 3.76 0.94 -19.17
N ALA A 89 3.54 0.03 -18.25
CA ALA A 89 4.20 -0.05 -16.96
C ALA A 89 4.59 -1.51 -16.68
N ASP A 90 5.50 -1.71 -15.74
CA ASP A 90 6.01 -3.02 -15.37
C ASP A 90 5.26 -3.61 -14.17
N VAL A 91 4.88 -2.74 -13.25
CA VAL A 91 4.32 -3.11 -11.94
C VAL A 91 3.05 -2.32 -11.66
N PHE A 92 2.02 -3.02 -11.20
CA PHE A 92 0.88 -2.42 -10.51
C PHE A 92 1.10 -2.57 -9.01
N TRP A 93 1.06 -1.45 -8.27
CA TRP A 93 1.32 -1.43 -6.84
C TRP A 93 0.26 -0.62 -6.10
N GLY A 94 -0.40 -1.26 -5.13
CA GLY A 94 -1.37 -0.63 -4.23
C GLY A 94 -2.83 -0.80 -4.65
N GLY A 95 -3.71 -0.72 -3.67
CA GLY A 95 -5.15 -0.93 -3.81
C GLY A 95 -5.63 -2.18 -3.09
N GLU A 96 -6.72 -2.78 -3.55
CA GLU A 96 -7.36 -3.92 -2.91
C GLU A 96 -6.95 -5.24 -3.58
N GLY A 97 -6.69 -6.29 -2.80
CA GLY A 97 -6.28 -7.62 -3.29
C GLY A 97 -7.25 -8.23 -4.30
N THR A 98 -8.55 -8.02 -4.12
CA THR A 98 -9.61 -8.52 -5.04
C THR A 98 -9.50 -7.99 -6.47
N LEU A 99 -8.95 -6.79 -6.65
CA LEU A 99 -8.67 -6.26 -8.00
C LEU A 99 -7.50 -7.00 -8.66
N PHE A 100 -6.50 -7.38 -7.87
CA PHE A 100 -5.38 -8.19 -8.34
C PHE A 100 -5.84 -9.61 -8.70
N ASP A 101 -6.72 -10.21 -7.89
CA ASP A 101 -7.35 -11.50 -8.21
C ASP A 101 -8.12 -11.43 -9.54
N SER A 102 -8.84 -10.34 -9.77
CA SER A 102 -9.56 -10.12 -11.03
C SER A 102 -8.60 -9.99 -12.23
N LEU A 103 -7.50 -9.21 -12.09
CA LEU A 103 -6.48 -9.09 -13.14
C LEU A 103 -5.78 -10.44 -13.41
N ALA A 104 -5.52 -11.24 -12.36
CA ALA A 104 -4.96 -12.58 -12.49
C ALA A 104 -5.91 -13.53 -13.25
N ALA A 105 -7.22 -13.46 -12.96
CA ALA A 105 -8.23 -14.24 -13.67
C ALA A 105 -8.33 -13.87 -15.16
N GLU A 106 -8.12 -12.59 -15.51
CA GLU A 106 -8.04 -12.11 -16.89
C GLU A 106 -6.70 -12.43 -17.58
N GLY A 107 -5.74 -13.06 -16.86
CA GLY A 107 -4.41 -13.38 -17.40
C GLY A 107 -3.51 -12.17 -17.64
N LEU A 108 -3.73 -11.07 -16.91
CA LEU A 108 -3.01 -9.81 -17.05
C LEU A 108 -1.84 -9.65 -16.06
N LEU A 109 -1.60 -10.63 -15.21
CA LEU A 109 -0.49 -10.65 -14.26
C LEU A 109 0.46 -11.81 -14.54
N ASP A 110 1.76 -11.58 -14.29
CA ASP A 110 2.77 -12.62 -14.23
C ASP A 110 2.93 -13.12 -12.78
N GLN A 111 3.41 -14.36 -12.62
CA GLN A 111 3.74 -14.86 -11.29
C GLN A 111 4.96 -14.13 -10.72
N VAL A 112 4.84 -13.66 -9.49
CA VAL A 112 5.93 -13.00 -8.78
C VAL A 112 7.07 -13.99 -8.52
N MET A 113 8.28 -13.63 -8.95
CA MET A 113 9.49 -14.43 -8.76
C MET A 113 10.33 -13.83 -7.63
N ILE A 114 10.18 -14.36 -6.43
CA ILE A 114 10.97 -14.00 -5.24
C ILE A 114 11.48 -15.28 -4.56
N PRO A 115 12.57 -15.21 -3.76
CA PRO A 115 13.10 -16.35 -3.03
C PRO A 115 12.02 -17.02 -2.17
N LYS A 116 11.98 -18.37 -2.21
CA LYS A 116 10.99 -19.16 -1.45
C LYS A 116 10.96 -18.79 0.04
N LYS A 117 12.13 -18.59 0.67
CA LYS A 117 12.23 -18.20 2.07
C LYS A 117 11.50 -16.89 2.34
N MET A 118 11.67 -15.88 1.49
CA MET A 118 11.01 -14.58 1.61
C MET A 118 9.48 -14.72 1.45
N TRP A 119 9.04 -15.53 0.49
CA TRP A 119 7.63 -15.84 0.30
C TRP A 119 7.01 -16.50 1.54
N ASP A 120 7.71 -17.49 2.13
CA ASP A 120 7.23 -18.25 3.30
C ASP A 120 7.19 -17.40 4.58
N GLU A 121 8.02 -16.38 4.69
CA GLU A 121 8.03 -15.44 5.83
C GLU A 121 6.79 -14.52 5.85
N ILE A 122 6.10 -14.32 4.73
CA ILE A 122 4.86 -13.55 4.68
C ILE A 122 3.69 -14.47 5.10
N PRO A 123 2.91 -14.14 6.12
CA PRO A 123 1.73 -14.93 6.50
C PRO A 123 0.72 -15.01 5.35
N ALA A 124 -0.07 -16.08 5.30
CA ALA A 124 -1.11 -16.21 4.29
C ALA A 124 -2.23 -15.17 4.49
N THR A 125 -2.58 -14.91 5.76
CA THR A 125 -3.67 -13.99 6.13
C THR A 125 -3.33 -13.24 7.41
N ILE A 126 -4.03 -12.13 7.64
CA ILE A 126 -4.03 -11.39 8.92
C ILE A 126 -5.47 -11.16 9.38
N GLY A 127 -5.67 -11.11 10.69
CA GLY A 127 -6.99 -10.88 11.31
C GLY A 127 -7.77 -12.18 11.58
N LYS A 128 -8.79 -12.07 12.45
CA LYS A 128 -9.73 -13.14 12.84
C LYS A 128 -11.09 -12.49 13.12
N PRO A 129 -12.23 -13.17 12.95
CA PRO A 129 -12.40 -14.56 12.47
C PRO A 129 -12.21 -14.71 10.95
N VAL A 130 -12.37 -13.64 10.16
CA VAL A 130 -12.15 -13.63 8.71
C VAL A 130 -10.72 -13.17 8.46
N GLY A 131 -9.89 -14.04 7.88
CA GLY A 131 -8.51 -13.68 7.56
C GLY A 131 -8.43 -12.90 6.24
N LEU A 132 -7.85 -11.69 6.27
CA LEU A 132 -7.53 -10.94 5.06
C LEU A 132 -6.28 -11.53 4.38
N PRO A 133 -6.32 -11.92 3.09
CA PRO A 133 -5.17 -12.43 2.38
C PRO A 133 -4.03 -11.40 2.31
N LEU A 134 -2.79 -11.84 2.58
CA LEU A 134 -1.58 -11.01 2.44
C LEU A 134 -0.79 -11.34 1.17
N LYS A 135 -1.14 -12.40 0.48
CA LYS A 135 -0.54 -12.84 -0.79
C LYS A 135 -1.47 -13.80 -1.51
N ASP A 136 -1.37 -13.86 -2.82
CA ASP A 136 -2.09 -14.86 -3.62
C ASP A 136 -1.39 -16.23 -3.56
N PRO A 137 -2.07 -17.33 -3.21
CA PRO A 137 -1.47 -18.67 -3.19
C PRO A 137 -0.86 -19.10 -4.53
N LYS A 138 -1.37 -18.57 -5.66
CA LYS A 138 -0.86 -18.83 -7.02
C LYS A 138 0.29 -17.90 -7.40
N LYS A 139 0.69 -16.98 -6.51
CA LYS A 139 1.78 -16.01 -6.68
C LYS A 139 1.56 -14.93 -7.74
N PHE A 140 0.36 -14.59 -8.12
CA PHE A 140 0.13 -13.48 -9.03
C PHE A 140 0.30 -12.10 -8.39
N TRP A 141 0.18 -12.02 -7.06
CA TRP A 141 0.46 -10.81 -6.29
C TRP A 141 0.99 -11.13 -4.89
N VAL A 142 1.63 -10.16 -4.29
CA VAL A 142 2.13 -10.22 -2.92
C VAL A 142 1.93 -8.87 -2.24
N GLY A 143 1.55 -8.89 -0.97
CA GLY A 143 1.55 -7.70 -0.13
C GLY A 143 2.97 -7.21 0.13
N THR A 144 3.16 -5.91 0.10
CA THR A 144 4.47 -5.28 0.32
C THR A 144 4.62 -4.68 1.72
N THR A 145 3.52 -4.24 2.31
CA THR A 145 3.47 -3.61 3.63
C THR A 145 2.06 -3.77 4.20
N LEU A 146 1.88 -3.52 5.50
CA LEU A 146 0.55 -3.42 6.10
C LEU A 146 0.19 -1.95 6.29
N GLU A 147 -0.92 -1.58 5.70
CA GLU A 147 -1.50 -0.25 5.80
C GLU A 147 -2.84 -0.32 6.54
N PRO A 148 -2.90 0.04 7.82
CA PRO A 148 -4.16 0.12 8.53
C PRO A 148 -4.89 1.43 8.23
N TYR A 149 -6.21 1.35 8.11
CA TYR A 149 -7.12 2.47 8.03
C TYR A 149 -7.77 2.71 9.37
N GLY A 150 -7.88 3.95 9.75
CA GLY A 150 -8.42 4.28 11.06
C GLY A 150 -9.07 5.64 11.12
N LEU A 151 -9.14 6.13 12.35
CA LEU A 151 -9.65 7.44 12.69
C LEU A 151 -8.48 8.34 13.05
N ILE A 152 -8.61 9.62 12.74
CA ILE A 152 -7.66 10.62 13.20
C ILE A 152 -8.41 11.75 13.89
N TYR A 153 -7.73 12.44 14.79
CA TYR A 153 -8.30 13.63 15.40
C TYR A 153 -7.24 14.68 15.75
N GLN A 154 -7.69 15.92 15.82
CA GLN A 154 -6.91 17.05 16.32
C GLN A 154 -7.16 17.20 17.83
N PRO A 155 -6.14 16.97 18.70
CA PRO A 155 -6.34 16.87 20.15
C PRO A 155 -6.95 18.11 20.81
N LYS A 156 -6.54 19.30 20.37
CA LYS A 156 -7.01 20.56 20.92
C LYS A 156 -8.49 20.81 20.61
N LEU A 157 -8.95 20.37 19.41
CA LEU A 157 -10.36 20.49 19.04
C LEU A 157 -11.21 19.50 19.84
N LEU A 158 -10.81 18.23 19.94
CA LEU A 158 -11.56 17.24 20.74
C LEU A 158 -11.67 17.65 22.21
N LYS A 159 -10.59 18.18 22.80
CA LYS A 159 -10.61 18.69 24.18
C LYS A 159 -11.66 19.80 24.35
N ARG A 160 -11.75 20.73 23.40
CA ARG A 160 -12.77 21.82 23.44
C ARG A 160 -14.19 21.30 23.30
N LEU A 161 -14.40 20.23 22.53
CA LEU A 161 -15.69 19.60 22.33
C LEU A 161 -16.09 18.67 23.48
N GLY A 162 -15.16 18.35 24.41
CA GLY A 162 -15.38 17.42 25.49
C GLY A 162 -15.61 15.99 25.02
N VAL A 163 -14.98 15.59 23.91
CA VAL A 163 -15.14 14.27 23.28
C VAL A 163 -13.82 13.49 23.35
N GLU A 164 -13.92 12.20 23.55
CA GLU A 164 -12.84 11.24 23.43
C GLU A 164 -13.16 10.27 22.28
N ILE A 165 -12.16 9.93 21.45
CA ILE A 165 -12.31 8.99 20.33
C ILE A 165 -11.40 7.80 20.56
N LYS A 166 -12.00 6.61 20.70
CA LYS A 166 -11.32 5.32 20.85
C LYS A 166 -11.81 4.27 19.86
N ASP A 167 -13.07 4.39 19.41
CA ASP A 167 -13.72 3.40 18.54
C ASP A 167 -14.76 4.07 17.64
N TRP A 168 -15.34 3.30 16.72
CA TRP A 168 -16.33 3.75 15.73
C TRP A 168 -17.53 4.47 16.37
N ASP A 169 -18.10 3.93 17.44
CA ASP A 169 -19.33 4.46 18.04
C ASP A 169 -19.13 5.84 18.69
N ASP A 170 -17.90 6.21 19.06
CA ASP A 170 -17.58 7.55 19.56
C ASP A 170 -17.82 8.64 18.53
N LEU A 171 -17.79 8.29 17.23
CA LEU A 171 -18.09 9.21 16.12
C LEU A 171 -19.56 9.67 16.10
N LEU A 172 -20.44 8.95 16.78
CA LEU A 172 -21.87 9.28 16.89
C LEU A 172 -22.18 10.28 18.02
N ASN A 173 -21.16 10.73 18.76
CA ASN A 173 -21.31 11.73 19.82
C ASN A 173 -21.88 13.03 19.22
N PRO A 174 -23.00 13.58 19.76
CA PRO A 174 -23.65 14.79 19.20
C PRO A 174 -22.77 16.04 19.26
N ASN A 175 -21.79 16.10 20.15
CA ASN A 175 -20.82 17.20 20.20
C ASN A 175 -19.90 17.27 18.97
N LEU A 176 -19.88 16.22 18.15
CA LEU A 176 -19.17 16.17 16.88
C LEU A 176 -19.99 16.70 15.69
N LYS A 177 -21.18 17.23 15.90
CA LYS A 177 -22.03 17.73 14.79
C LYS A 177 -21.25 18.70 13.90
N GLY A 178 -21.12 18.34 12.61
CA GLY A 178 -20.39 19.11 11.61
C GLY A 178 -18.86 19.13 11.78
N GLN A 179 -18.29 18.27 12.64
CA GLN A 179 -16.87 18.28 12.98
C GLN A 179 -16.09 17.10 12.35
N ILE A 180 -16.75 16.27 11.56
CA ILE A 180 -16.14 15.10 10.94
C ILE A 180 -15.85 15.37 9.45
N ALA A 181 -14.63 15.07 9.01
CA ALA A 181 -14.26 15.01 7.61
C ALA A 181 -14.14 13.55 7.13
N GLN A 182 -14.70 13.24 5.98
CA GLN A 182 -14.60 11.93 5.35
C GLN A 182 -14.71 12.02 3.83
N CYS A 183 -14.34 10.96 3.10
CA CYS A 183 -14.50 10.87 1.67
C CYS A 183 -15.64 9.89 1.34
N THR A 184 -16.27 10.02 0.17
CA THR A 184 -17.31 9.09 -0.28
C THR A 184 -16.71 7.79 -0.81
N PRO A 185 -17.42 6.64 -0.71
CA PRO A 185 -16.87 5.34 -1.10
C PRO A 185 -16.61 5.19 -2.61
N ASP A 186 -17.34 5.93 -3.45
CA ASP A 186 -17.16 5.95 -4.91
C ASP A 186 -15.86 6.68 -5.35
N ARG A 187 -15.26 7.46 -4.45
CA ARG A 187 -14.03 8.23 -4.70
C ARG A 187 -12.81 7.66 -4.01
N SER A 188 -13.00 6.73 -3.06
CA SER A 188 -11.96 6.23 -2.20
C SER A 188 -12.19 4.78 -1.82
N SER A 189 -11.27 3.89 -2.21
CA SER A 189 -11.28 2.49 -1.77
C SER A 189 -11.12 2.36 -0.26
N SER A 190 -10.33 3.21 0.39
CA SER A 190 -10.21 3.22 1.85
C SER A 190 -11.52 3.57 2.55
N SER A 191 -12.29 4.51 2.00
CA SER A 191 -13.63 4.83 2.52
C SER A 191 -14.60 3.68 2.28
N HIS A 192 -14.60 3.08 1.08
CA HIS A 192 -15.42 1.91 0.77
C HIS A 192 -15.14 0.77 1.75
N ALA A 193 -13.87 0.39 1.94
CA ALA A 193 -13.47 -0.67 2.85
C ALA A 193 -13.87 -0.37 4.31
N SER A 194 -13.68 0.87 4.78
CA SER A 194 -14.06 1.26 6.14
C SER A 194 -15.58 1.24 6.36
N TYR A 195 -16.38 1.63 5.36
CA TYR A 195 -17.83 1.54 5.46
C TYR A 195 -18.33 0.09 5.36
N GLU A 196 -17.66 -0.74 4.57
CA GLU A 196 -17.92 -2.19 4.57
C GLU A 196 -17.62 -2.83 5.93
N VAL A 197 -16.60 -2.39 6.66
CA VAL A 197 -16.38 -2.83 8.05
C VAL A 197 -17.61 -2.56 8.90
N ILE A 198 -18.22 -1.38 8.78
CA ILE A 198 -19.46 -1.02 9.51
C ILE A 198 -20.63 -1.88 9.04
N LEU A 199 -20.83 -2.02 7.72
CA LEU A 199 -21.91 -2.81 7.16
C LEU A 199 -21.82 -4.30 7.49
N GLN A 200 -20.61 -4.85 7.54
CA GLN A 200 -20.40 -6.25 7.89
C GLN A 200 -20.43 -6.47 9.41
N THR A 201 -20.06 -5.48 10.23
CA THR A 201 -20.15 -5.56 11.70
C THR A 201 -21.60 -5.53 12.18
N TYR A 202 -22.40 -4.60 11.70
CA TYR A 202 -23.76 -4.38 12.18
C TYR A 202 -24.84 -5.04 11.31
N GLY A 203 -24.47 -5.54 10.12
CA GLY A 203 -25.41 -6.00 9.07
C GLY A 203 -25.94 -4.85 8.23
N TRP A 204 -26.53 -5.18 7.08
CA TRP A 204 -26.90 -4.22 6.03
C TRP A 204 -27.77 -3.07 6.54
N GLU A 205 -28.90 -3.37 7.17
CA GLU A 205 -29.86 -2.35 7.60
C GLU A 205 -29.31 -1.46 8.73
N LYS A 206 -28.80 -2.09 9.80
CA LYS A 206 -28.26 -1.37 10.97
C LYS A 206 -26.97 -0.62 10.63
N GLY A 207 -26.14 -1.17 9.74
CA GLY A 207 -24.93 -0.50 9.28
C GLY A 207 -25.25 0.77 8.50
N TRP A 208 -26.28 0.75 7.65
CA TRP A 208 -26.74 1.96 6.96
C TRP A 208 -27.36 2.99 7.90
N ASP A 209 -28.11 2.55 8.92
CA ASP A 209 -28.60 3.47 9.95
C ASP A 209 -27.43 4.13 10.70
N TRP A 210 -26.41 3.34 11.05
CA TRP A 210 -25.19 3.85 11.67
C TRP A 210 -24.48 4.88 10.78
N LEU A 211 -24.29 4.61 9.49
CA LEU A 211 -23.68 5.54 8.53
C LEU A 211 -24.49 6.81 8.31
N LYS A 212 -25.84 6.74 8.34
CA LYS A 212 -26.71 7.93 8.32
C LYS A 212 -26.53 8.78 9.58
N ARG A 213 -26.39 8.16 10.74
CA ARG A 213 -26.11 8.87 11.99
C ARG A 213 -24.73 9.52 11.97
N LEU A 214 -23.71 8.85 11.41
CA LEU A 214 -22.39 9.45 11.19
C LEU A 214 -22.50 10.68 10.29
N ALA A 215 -23.31 10.64 9.25
CA ALA A 215 -23.51 11.77 8.34
C ALA A 215 -24.06 13.03 9.01
N VAL A 216 -24.81 12.91 10.12
CA VAL A 216 -25.24 14.06 10.95
C VAL A 216 -24.04 14.82 11.51
N ASN A 217 -22.98 14.11 11.90
CA ASN A 217 -21.77 14.67 12.46
C ASN A 217 -20.73 15.06 11.38
N THR A 218 -20.98 14.68 10.12
CA THR A 218 -20.09 15.00 9.00
C THR A 218 -20.25 16.46 8.60
N GLY A 219 -19.14 17.20 8.57
CA GLY A 219 -19.09 18.58 8.09
C GLY A 219 -18.73 18.66 6.62
N ILE A 220 -17.91 17.70 6.12
CA ILE A 220 -17.46 17.69 4.74
C ILE A 220 -17.26 16.26 4.20
N PHE A 221 -17.67 16.07 2.94
CA PHE A 221 -17.20 14.98 2.09
C PHE A 221 -16.11 15.52 1.16
N THR A 222 -14.85 15.13 1.41
CA THR A 222 -13.72 15.58 0.63
C THR A 222 -13.69 15.00 -0.78
N ALA A 223 -12.98 15.63 -1.71
CA ALA A 223 -12.86 15.15 -3.08
C ALA A 223 -12.01 13.87 -3.18
N ARG A 224 -11.04 13.69 -2.26
CA ARG A 224 -10.11 12.56 -2.22
C ARG A 224 -9.85 12.18 -0.76
N SER A 225 -9.50 10.90 -0.51
CA SER A 225 -9.16 10.44 0.85
C SER A 225 -7.99 11.20 1.47
N ARG A 226 -6.96 11.57 0.68
CA ARG A 226 -5.80 12.34 1.17
C ARG A 226 -6.13 13.75 1.63
N ASP A 227 -7.27 14.29 1.26
CA ASP A 227 -7.70 15.62 1.70
C ASP A 227 -8.23 15.57 3.14
N VAL A 228 -8.68 14.40 3.63
CA VAL A 228 -9.20 14.22 4.99
C VAL A 228 -8.15 14.54 6.06
N PRO A 229 -6.96 13.91 6.10
CA PRO A 229 -5.96 14.27 7.11
C PRO A 229 -5.50 15.72 7.02
N ASN A 230 -5.46 16.31 5.83
CA ASN A 230 -5.04 17.68 5.63
C ASN A 230 -5.99 18.69 6.32
N VAL A 231 -7.31 18.55 6.15
CA VAL A 231 -8.29 19.46 6.78
C VAL A 231 -8.36 19.27 8.31
N VAL A 232 -8.11 18.04 8.80
CA VAL A 232 -8.02 17.78 10.24
C VAL A 232 -6.73 18.36 10.83
N ALA A 233 -5.59 18.16 10.16
CA ALA A 233 -4.30 18.69 10.58
C ALA A 233 -4.33 20.23 10.70
N LYS A 234 -4.99 20.91 9.76
CA LYS A 234 -5.20 22.37 9.79
C LYS A 234 -6.21 22.84 10.84
N GLY A 235 -6.93 21.91 11.49
CA GLY A 235 -7.93 22.25 12.49
C GLY A 235 -9.24 22.77 11.90
N GLU A 236 -9.52 22.52 10.63
CA GLU A 236 -10.80 22.86 10.01
C GLU A 236 -11.91 21.91 10.49
N PHE A 237 -11.55 20.66 10.78
CA PHE A 237 -12.41 19.63 11.36
C PHE A 237 -11.70 18.92 12.50
N ALA A 238 -12.49 18.43 13.47
CA ALA A 238 -11.93 17.78 14.66
C ALA A 238 -11.51 16.34 14.40
N VAL A 239 -12.21 15.62 13.53
CA VAL A 239 -12.05 14.17 13.30
C VAL A 239 -12.02 13.86 11.82
N GLY A 240 -11.18 12.91 11.43
CA GLY A 240 -11.14 12.30 10.09
C GLY A 240 -11.43 10.82 10.15
N VAL A 241 -12.18 10.32 9.17
CA VAL A 241 -12.64 8.92 9.08
C VAL A 241 -12.03 8.23 7.86
N ALA A 242 -11.76 6.93 7.98
CA ALA A 242 -11.23 6.08 6.91
C ALA A 242 -9.88 6.56 6.36
N VAL A 243 -9.00 6.99 7.27
CA VAL A 243 -7.70 7.57 6.92
C VAL A 243 -6.63 6.49 6.92
N PRO A 244 -5.88 6.32 5.82
CA PRO A 244 -4.67 5.51 5.80
C PRO A 244 -3.60 6.04 6.75
N SER A 245 -2.96 5.16 7.52
CA SER A 245 -2.01 5.57 8.57
C SER A 245 -0.88 6.44 8.04
N TYR A 246 -0.33 6.11 6.87
CA TYR A 246 0.79 6.86 6.29
C TYR A 246 0.38 8.28 5.83
N MET A 247 -0.87 8.46 5.37
CA MET A 247 -1.37 9.79 4.98
C MET A 247 -1.51 10.70 6.19
N ALA A 248 -1.95 10.13 7.33
CA ALA A 248 -1.99 10.85 8.60
C ALA A 248 -0.57 11.16 9.11
N PHE A 249 0.33 10.18 8.99
CA PHE A 249 1.71 10.35 9.45
C PHE A 249 2.48 11.40 8.63
N ALA A 250 2.17 11.55 7.35
CA ALA A 250 2.74 12.62 6.52
C ALA A 250 2.45 14.02 7.09
N GLU A 251 1.25 14.23 7.65
CA GLU A 251 0.90 15.49 8.32
C GLU A 251 1.70 15.69 9.63
N VAL A 252 1.94 14.58 10.38
CA VAL A 252 2.81 14.63 11.58
C VAL A 252 4.26 15.02 11.21
N LEU A 253 4.78 14.46 10.11
CA LEU A 253 6.09 14.84 9.58
C LEU A 253 6.12 16.30 9.10
N GLY A 254 4.99 16.82 8.64
CA GLY A 254 4.77 18.22 8.31
C GLY A 254 4.68 19.17 9.53
N GLY A 255 4.75 18.62 10.75
CA GLY A 255 4.73 19.40 12.00
C GLY A 255 3.34 19.60 12.61
N TYR A 256 2.30 18.94 12.07
CA TYR A 256 0.96 19.02 12.63
C TYR A 256 0.76 18.04 13.79
N GLU A 257 -0.05 18.42 14.75
CA GLU A 257 -0.41 17.61 15.90
C GLU A 257 -1.75 16.89 15.64
N ILE A 258 -1.68 15.64 15.23
CA ILE A 258 -2.83 14.75 15.07
C ILE A 258 -2.55 13.40 15.74
N ILE A 259 -3.61 12.75 16.19
CA ILE A 259 -3.56 11.40 16.77
C ILE A 259 -4.25 10.43 15.84
N PHE A 260 -3.67 9.26 15.67
CA PHE A 260 -4.25 8.13 14.93
C PHE A 260 -4.83 7.11 15.91
N VAL A 261 -6.03 6.62 15.61
CA VAL A 261 -6.73 5.60 16.40
C VAL A 261 -7.02 4.38 15.53
N TYR A 262 -6.69 3.21 16.03
CA TYR A 262 -7.10 1.92 15.47
C TYR A 262 -8.42 1.50 16.11
N PRO A 263 -9.58 1.70 15.46
CA PRO A 263 -10.85 1.24 15.99
C PRO A 263 -10.93 -0.28 15.92
N LYS A 264 -11.84 -0.89 16.67
CA LYS A 264 -12.13 -2.31 16.52
C LYS A 264 -12.52 -2.62 15.10
N ASN A 265 -12.06 -3.77 14.60
CA ASN A 265 -12.33 -4.20 13.22
C ASN A 265 -11.85 -3.21 12.15
N ALA A 266 -10.79 -2.45 12.43
CA ALA A 266 -10.19 -1.58 11.42
C ALA A 266 -9.76 -2.37 10.19
N TYR A 267 -9.98 -1.78 9.01
CA TYR A 267 -9.49 -2.36 7.76
C TYR A 267 -7.98 -2.22 7.64
N VAL A 268 -7.36 -3.25 7.10
CA VAL A 268 -5.92 -3.28 6.78
C VAL A 268 -5.77 -3.75 5.34
N THR A 269 -4.95 -3.08 4.56
CA THR A 269 -4.54 -3.59 3.25
C THR A 269 -3.08 -4.05 3.28
N PRO A 270 -2.73 -5.14 2.56
CA PRO A 270 -1.34 -5.56 2.41
C PRO A 270 -0.57 -4.72 1.39
N GLU A 271 -1.14 -3.65 0.83
CA GLU A 271 -0.59 -2.91 -0.32
C GLU A 271 -0.07 -3.87 -1.40
N PRO A 272 -0.98 -4.58 -2.09
CA PRO A 272 -0.60 -5.62 -3.02
C PRO A 272 0.21 -5.08 -4.19
N MET A 273 1.14 -5.89 -4.67
CA MET A 273 1.98 -5.60 -5.82
C MET A 273 2.03 -6.78 -6.77
N ALA A 274 1.95 -6.52 -8.05
CA ALA A 274 2.04 -7.51 -9.12
C ALA A 274 2.89 -7.03 -10.28
N VAL A 275 3.55 -7.97 -10.94
CA VAL A 275 4.20 -7.74 -12.23
C VAL A 275 3.15 -7.91 -13.32
N LEU A 276 3.04 -6.93 -14.22
CA LEU A 276 2.07 -6.96 -15.32
C LEU A 276 2.51 -7.95 -16.39
N LYS A 277 1.56 -8.70 -16.93
CA LYS A 277 1.81 -9.62 -18.04
C LYS A 277 2.24 -8.85 -19.28
N GLY A 278 3.40 -9.21 -19.86
CA GLY A 278 3.98 -8.48 -20.96
C GLY A 278 4.67 -7.18 -20.57
N ALA A 279 5.05 -7.01 -19.30
CA ALA A 279 5.83 -5.88 -18.80
C ALA A 279 7.06 -5.60 -19.68
N PRO A 280 7.35 -4.33 -20.03
CA PRO A 280 8.54 -3.98 -20.80
C PRO A 280 9.87 -4.40 -20.13
N HIS A 281 9.94 -4.35 -18.80
CA HIS A 281 11.15 -4.61 -18.01
C HIS A 281 10.90 -5.64 -16.91
N PRO A 282 10.59 -6.91 -17.26
CA PRO A 282 10.09 -7.91 -16.29
C PRO A 282 11.11 -8.28 -15.22
N LYS A 283 12.41 -8.31 -15.52
CA LYS A 283 13.43 -8.65 -14.52
C LYS A 283 13.63 -7.51 -13.50
N ALA A 284 13.60 -6.26 -13.96
CA ALA A 284 13.63 -5.10 -13.09
C ALA A 284 12.37 -5.05 -12.21
N ALA A 285 11.20 -5.41 -12.75
CA ALA A 285 9.95 -5.52 -12.01
C ALA A 285 10.02 -6.56 -10.88
N HIS A 286 10.46 -7.79 -11.18
CA HIS A 286 10.64 -8.83 -10.16
C HIS A 286 11.68 -8.46 -9.12
N ALA A 287 12.79 -7.83 -9.54
CA ALA A 287 13.83 -7.36 -8.64
C ALA A 287 13.32 -6.26 -7.70
N PHE A 288 12.43 -5.38 -8.17
CA PHE A 288 11.79 -4.36 -7.35
C PHE A 288 10.85 -4.95 -6.31
N VAL A 289 10.02 -5.93 -6.69
CA VAL A 289 9.17 -6.66 -5.74
C VAL A 289 10.04 -7.35 -4.66
N GLU A 290 11.11 -8.05 -5.06
CA GLU A 290 12.05 -8.66 -4.11
C GLU A 290 12.68 -7.62 -3.18
N PHE A 291 13.15 -6.49 -3.72
CA PHE A 291 13.78 -5.42 -2.95
C PHE A 291 12.85 -4.88 -1.85
N LEU A 292 11.59 -4.60 -2.17
CA LEU A 292 10.65 -4.07 -1.19
C LEU A 292 10.36 -5.03 -0.03
N LEU A 293 10.56 -6.33 -0.23
CA LEU A 293 10.40 -7.36 0.81
C LEU A 293 11.69 -7.61 1.62
N THR A 294 12.81 -6.97 1.27
CA THR A 294 14.04 -6.98 2.09
C THR A 294 13.88 -6.08 3.31
N GLU A 295 14.80 -6.21 4.28
CA GLU A 295 14.86 -5.30 5.42
C GLU A 295 15.02 -3.82 5.00
N GLU A 296 15.85 -3.57 4.00
CA GLU A 296 16.08 -2.22 3.44
C GLU A 296 14.77 -1.66 2.85
N GLY A 297 14.03 -2.46 2.07
CA GLY A 297 12.74 -2.07 1.51
C GLY A 297 11.66 -1.85 2.59
N GLN A 298 11.56 -2.76 3.56
CA GLN A 298 10.58 -2.66 4.65
C GLN A 298 10.82 -1.42 5.54
N LYS A 299 12.08 -1.02 5.74
CA LYS A 299 12.43 0.19 6.48
C LYS A 299 11.84 1.45 5.85
N ILE A 300 11.78 1.52 4.50
CA ILE A 300 11.16 2.64 3.78
C ILE A 300 9.71 2.85 4.24
N PHE A 301 8.96 1.78 4.40
CA PHE A 301 7.56 1.80 4.85
C PHE A 301 7.45 2.22 6.31
N MET A 302 8.24 1.60 7.18
CA MET A 302 8.19 1.85 8.62
C MET A 302 8.55 3.30 8.98
N GLU A 303 9.42 3.94 8.21
CA GLU A 303 9.75 5.37 8.37
C GLU A 303 8.65 6.32 7.88
N ARG A 304 7.56 5.78 7.30
CA ARG A 304 6.42 6.53 6.75
C ARG A 304 5.08 6.18 7.40
N GLY A 305 5.12 5.53 8.56
CA GLY A 305 3.90 5.21 9.32
C GLY A 305 3.13 4.00 8.77
N LEU A 306 3.80 3.18 7.95
CA LEU A 306 3.34 1.87 7.51
C LEU A 306 4.02 0.77 8.32
N TYR A 307 3.49 -0.45 8.29
CA TYR A 307 4.06 -1.58 9.02
C TYR A 307 4.61 -2.64 8.10
N ALA A 308 5.63 -3.35 8.58
CA ALA A 308 6.21 -4.44 7.82
C ALA A 308 5.17 -5.54 7.51
N ILE A 309 5.25 -6.12 6.32
CA ILE A 309 4.38 -7.21 5.87
C ILE A 309 4.60 -8.52 6.64
N THR A 310 5.66 -8.60 7.43
CA THR A 310 5.98 -9.74 8.30
C THR A 310 6.23 -9.29 9.72
N SER A 311 6.02 -10.19 10.71
CA SER A 311 6.35 -9.91 12.11
C SER A 311 7.86 -9.85 12.39
N LYS A 312 8.69 -10.18 11.40
CA LYS A 312 10.16 -10.23 11.49
C LYS A 312 10.76 -8.83 11.70
N TYR A 313 10.21 -7.83 11.01
CA TYR A 313 10.70 -6.46 11.06
C TYR A 313 9.79 -5.62 11.96
N LYS A 314 10.40 -4.84 12.83
CA LYS A 314 9.68 -3.94 13.74
C LYS A 314 10.21 -2.53 13.56
N VAL A 315 9.31 -1.55 13.73
CA VAL A 315 9.72 -0.14 13.73
C VAL A 315 10.70 0.09 14.87
N GLN A 316 11.92 0.42 14.51
CA GLN A 316 12.98 0.78 15.46
C GLN A 316 13.63 2.05 14.97
N GLY A 317 13.69 3.08 15.80
CA GLY A 317 14.24 4.36 15.42
C GLY A 317 15.21 4.91 16.44
N ALA A 318 16.30 5.50 15.97
CA ALA A 318 17.15 6.35 16.79
C ALA A 318 16.35 7.58 17.26
N PRO A 319 16.69 8.18 18.41
CA PRO A 319 16.05 9.39 18.90
C PRO A 319 15.95 10.49 17.83
N GLY A 320 14.74 11.05 17.64
CA GLY A 320 14.46 12.09 16.66
C GLY A 320 14.24 11.61 15.22
N SER A 321 14.41 10.30 14.93
CA SER A 321 14.18 9.72 13.59
C SER A 321 12.68 9.65 13.24
N ASN A 322 12.38 9.53 11.93
CA ASN A 322 11.00 9.32 11.48
C ASN A 322 10.43 8.00 12.00
N ALA A 323 11.26 6.98 12.16
CA ALA A 323 10.83 5.72 12.75
C ALA A 323 10.43 5.86 14.22
N GLU A 324 11.16 6.65 15.02
CA GLU A 324 10.74 6.96 16.40
C GLU A 324 9.41 7.73 16.42
N LYS A 325 9.27 8.75 15.58
CA LYS A 325 8.00 9.49 15.45
C LYS A 325 6.84 8.58 15.03
N ALA A 326 7.09 7.60 14.16
CA ALA A 326 6.09 6.61 13.76
C ALA A 326 5.64 5.75 14.94
N VAL A 327 6.56 5.29 15.80
CA VAL A 327 6.23 4.57 17.03
C VAL A 327 5.39 5.42 17.98
N GLN A 328 5.75 6.69 18.18
CA GLN A 328 4.98 7.62 19.00
C GLN A 328 3.58 7.88 18.43
N PHE A 329 3.50 8.11 17.14
CA PHE A 329 2.24 8.32 16.41
C PHE A 329 1.27 7.14 16.55
N THR A 330 1.78 5.92 16.54
CA THR A 330 1.02 4.68 16.66
C THR A 330 0.86 4.20 18.10
N ALA A 331 0.92 5.10 19.09
CA ALA A 331 0.76 4.79 20.51
C ALA A 331 1.71 3.70 21.03
N GLY A 332 2.93 3.67 20.52
CA GLY A 332 3.97 2.72 20.92
C GLY A 332 3.96 1.39 20.16
N LEU A 333 3.03 1.19 19.21
CA LEU A 333 3.02 -0.01 18.37
C LEU A 333 4.25 -0.05 17.47
N ARG A 334 5.01 -1.12 17.55
CA ARG A 334 6.20 -1.36 16.73
C ARG A 334 5.93 -2.28 15.55
N SER A 335 4.88 -3.08 15.65
CA SER A 335 4.42 -4.01 14.62
C SER A 335 2.91 -4.11 14.67
N PHE A 336 2.26 -4.19 13.51
CA PHE A 336 0.83 -4.42 13.44
C PHE A 336 0.43 -5.82 13.97
N TYR A 337 1.37 -6.76 13.99
CA TYR A 337 1.17 -8.09 14.56
C TYR A 337 1.17 -8.10 16.10
N ASP A 338 1.56 -7.01 16.75
CA ASP A 338 1.52 -6.88 18.20
C ASP A 338 0.09 -6.60 18.72
N ILE A 339 -0.85 -6.26 17.85
CA ILE A 339 -2.26 -6.10 18.18
C ILE A 339 -3.08 -7.30 17.70
N GLN A 340 -4.08 -7.69 18.52
CA GLN A 340 -5.10 -8.61 18.06
C GLN A 340 -6.10 -7.85 17.20
N VAL A 341 -5.94 -7.98 15.89
CA VAL A 341 -6.87 -7.38 14.92
C VAL A 341 -8.11 -8.26 14.86
N GLY A 342 -9.21 -7.79 15.49
CA GLY A 342 -10.52 -8.31 15.17
C GLY A 342 -10.86 -7.83 13.75
N ASN A 343 -10.99 -8.75 12.82
CA ASN A 343 -11.36 -8.42 11.45
C ASN A 343 -12.62 -9.17 11.07
N VAL A 344 -13.73 -8.44 10.96
CA VAL A 344 -15.01 -8.96 10.43
C VAL A 344 -15.11 -8.72 8.91
N TYR A 345 -14.19 -7.94 8.35
CA TYR A 345 -14.19 -7.59 6.95
C TYR A 345 -13.87 -8.81 6.08
N ASP A 346 -14.82 -9.17 5.22
CA ASP A 346 -14.66 -10.17 4.18
C ASP A 346 -14.48 -9.47 2.84
N ASP A 347 -13.26 -9.48 2.33
CA ASP A 347 -12.87 -8.88 1.07
C ASP A 347 -13.56 -9.54 -0.15
N LYS A 348 -13.93 -10.82 -0.03
CA LYS A 348 -14.67 -11.53 -1.09
C LYS A 348 -16.10 -11.02 -1.22
N ILE A 349 -16.68 -10.51 -0.13
CA ILE A 349 -18.00 -9.86 -0.16
C ILE A 349 -17.82 -8.43 -0.69
N ALA A 350 -16.95 -7.65 -0.05
CA ALA A 350 -16.75 -6.24 -0.35
C ALA A 350 -16.23 -5.97 -1.76
N GLY A 351 -15.37 -6.85 -2.29
CA GLY A 351 -14.77 -6.73 -3.62
C GLY A 351 -15.67 -7.18 -4.78
N GLN A 352 -16.89 -7.72 -4.52
CA GLN A 352 -17.80 -8.05 -5.59
C GLN A 352 -18.31 -6.78 -6.31
N LYS A 353 -18.21 -6.75 -7.63
CA LYS A 353 -18.64 -5.60 -8.44
C LYS A 353 -20.05 -5.11 -8.09
N LYS A 354 -21.00 -6.03 -7.95
CA LYS A 354 -22.38 -5.73 -7.57
C LYS A 354 -22.43 -5.05 -6.18
N ARG A 355 -21.65 -5.56 -5.22
CA ARG A 355 -21.60 -5.00 -3.86
C ARG A 355 -21.02 -3.59 -3.86
N ILE A 356 -19.95 -3.35 -4.59
CA ILE A 356 -19.32 -2.03 -4.76
C ILE A 356 -20.35 -1.05 -5.35
N GLU A 357 -21.06 -1.46 -6.42
CA GLU A 357 -22.09 -0.64 -7.06
C GLU A 357 -23.26 -0.32 -6.12
N GLU A 358 -23.72 -1.29 -5.34
CA GLU A 358 -24.78 -1.12 -4.34
C GLU A 358 -24.37 -0.13 -3.25
N VAL A 359 -23.20 -0.32 -2.64
CA VAL A 359 -22.68 0.56 -1.58
C VAL A 359 -22.49 1.98 -2.10
N ASN A 360 -21.84 2.15 -3.22
CA ASN A 360 -21.57 3.46 -3.81
C ASN A 360 -22.87 4.17 -4.18
N SER A 361 -23.82 3.47 -4.79
CA SER A 361 -25.11 4.04 -5.20
C SER A 361 -25.96 4.44 -4.00
N TYR A 362 -26.05 3.56 -2.99
CA TYR A 362 -26.82 3.84 -1.78
C TYR A 362 -26.23 5.01 -1.01
N PHE A 363 -24.91 5.01 -0.77
CA PHE A 363 -24.24 6.11 -0.06
C PHE A 363 -24.47 7.45 -0.76
N ARG A 364 -24.30 7.49 -2.07
CA ARG A 364 -24.52 8.71 -2.84
C ARG A 364 -25.94 9.23 -2.69
N LYS A 365 -26.94 8.39 -2.95
CA LYS A 365 -28.37 8.79 -2.98
C LYS A 365 -28.91 9.11 -1.59
N GLU A 366 -28.59 8.28 -0.60
CA GLU A 366 -29.23 8.35 0.72
C GLU A 366 -28.43 9.16 1.75
N ILE A 367 -27.16 9.46 1.46
CA ILE A 367 -26.28 10.21 2.38
C ILE A 367 -25.70 11.45 1.71
N ALA A 368 -24.90 11.31 0.65
CA ALA A 368 -24.13 12.43 0.14
C ALA A 368 -25.01 13.51 -0.52
N GLU A 369 -25.96 13.12 -1.34
CA GLU A 369 -26.91 14.06 -2.00
C GLU A 369 -27.86 14.70 -1.00
N LYS A 370 -28.29 13.98 0.04
CA LYS A 370 -29.17 14.46 1.11
C LYS A 370 -28.44 15.13 2.28
N HIS A 371 -27.13 15.25 2.24
CA HIS A 371 -26.33 15.68 3.38
C HIS A 371 -26.76 17.05 3.94
N LYS A 372 -27.08 18.01 3.09
CA LYS A 372 -27.58 19.33 3.53
C LYS A 372 -28.90 19.26 4.28
N GLU A 373 -29.76 18.32 3.91
CA GLU A 373 -31.07 18.07 4.57
C GLU A 373 -30.81 17.37 5.90
N ILE A 374 -29.97 16.32 5.92
CA ILE A 374 -29.58 15.53 7.10
C ILE A 374 -29.03 16.44 8.22
N ILE A 375 -28.22 17.44 7.87
CA ILE A 375 -27.66 18.37 8.87
C ILE A 375 -28.73 19.34 9.41
N ARG A 376 -29.75 19.68 8.63
CA ARG A 376 -30.78 20.66 9.01
C ARG A 376 -31.90 20.04 9.84
N GLU A 377 -32.23 18.78 9.63
CA GLU A 377 -33.36 18.09 10.28
C GLU A 377 -33.11 17.63 11.72
N LYS A 378 -31.87 17.72 12.19
CA LYS A 378 -31.44 17.30 13.56
C LYS A 378 -30.57 18.37 14.19
#